data_b6f29965ee96bf07da75fbc11af66e19
#
_entry.id   b6f29965ee96bf07da75fbc11af66e19
#
_cell.length_a   1.000
_cell.length_b   1.000
_cell.length_c   1.000
_cell.angle_alpha   90.00
_cell.angle_beta   90.00
_cell.angle_gamma   90.00
#
_symmetry.space_group_name_H-M   'P 1'
#
loop_
_entity.id
_entity.type
_entity.pdbx_description
1 polymer ?
#
loop_
_entity_poly.entity_id
_entity_poly.type
_entity_poly.pdbx_seq_one_letter_code
_entity_poly.pdbx_strand_id
1 'polypeptide(L)'
;MADRQILPEGIGAAAFNSACDELRAVVGPQWLIRDNAEHLNSYRDSFSPSDIDANAPSAAVAPKDVTQVQGVLAVARQYRIPLWTVSTGRNYGYGGAAPRKAGCIVLDLKRMNRIIEVNEKHAFAVVEPGVSFQELYQYLQRRDIKLWPDPSAPAWGGVVGNTADRGVGYTPYGEHFTVQCGMQVVLADGSVIETGMGATASSAAKNIYKYGRGPWVDGI
;
A
#
# COMPACT_ATOMS: atom_id res chain seq x y z
N MET A 1 -7.14 -28.65 14.38
CA MET A 1 -5.69 -28.46 14.35
C MET A 1 -5.42 -27.15 15.09
N ALA A 2 -4.53 -27.17 16.10
CA ALA A 2 -4.19 -25.94 16.82
C ALA A 2 -3.59 -24.96 15.81
N ASP A 3 -4.13 -23.75 15.77
CA ASP A 3 -3.70 -22.68 14.89
C ASP A 3 -2.22 -22.34 15.21
N ARG A 4 -1.31 -22.89 14.45
CA ARG A 4 0.13 -22.65 14.64
C ARG A 4 0.41 -21.20 14.25
N GLN A 5 0.62 -20.38 15.26
CA GLN A 5 1.01 -18.99 15.02
C GLN A 5 2.29 -18.95 14.18
N ILE A 6 2.20 -18.34 12.99
CA ILE A 6 3.35 -18.12 12.13
C ILE A 6 4.06 -16.86 12.64
N LEU A 7 5.32 -16.99 13.01
CA LEU A 7 6.15 -15.90 13.51
C LEU A 7 7.18 -15.47 12.47
N PRO A 8 7.65 -14.21 12.51
CA PRO A 8 8.79 -13.79 11.72
C PRO A 8 10.03 -14.62 12.06
N GLU A 9 10.81 -14.94 11.06
CA GLU A 9 12.04 -15.72 11.25
C GLU A 9 12.99 -15.04 12.24
N GLY A 10 13.50 -15.82 13.20
CA GLY A 10 14.43 -15.34 14.24
C GLY A 10 13.77 -14.50 15.35
N ILE A 11 12.46 -14.34 15.35
CA ILE A 11 11.73 -13.56 16.36
C ILE A 11 10.96 -14.51 17.27
N GLY A 12 11.28 -14.50 18.56
CA GLY A 12 10.56 -15.30 19.56
C GLY A 12 9.19 -14.70 19.88
N ALA A 13 8.27 -15.57 20.37
CA ALA A 13 6.89 -15.19 20.67
C ALA A 13 6.79 -14.00 21.64
N ALA A 14 7.62 -13.92 22.67
CA ALA A 14 7.63 -12.82 23.63
C ALA A 14 7.94 -11.47 22.96
N ALA A 15 9.00 -11.41 22.16
CA ALA A 15 9.37 -10.20 21.42
C ALA A 15 8.28 -9.79 20.41
N PHE A 16 7.71 -10.77 19.72
CA PHE A 16 6.61 -10.52 18.79
C PHE A 16 5.35 -9.99 19.50
N ASN A 17 5.05 -10.50 20.70
CA ASN A 17 3.93 -10.01 21.53
C ASN A 17 4.15 -8.53 21.90
N SER A 18 5.34 -8.20 22.39
CA SER A 18 5.69 -6.81 22.73
C SER A 18 5.59 -5.88 21.52
N ALA A 19 6.09 -6.31 20.37
CA ALA A 19 5.94 -5.55 19.13
C ALA A 19 4.48 -5.32 18.75
N CYS A 20 3.63 -6.34 18.88
CA CYS A 20 2.19 -6.21 18.61
C CYS A 20 1.51 -5.24 19.58
N ASP A 21 1.90 -5.19 20.85
CA ASP A 21 1.35 -4.24 21.81
C ASP A 21 1.74 -2.80 21.47
N GLU A 22 2.99 -2.56 21.06
CA GLU A 22 3.42 -1.26 20.57
C GLU A 22 2.70 -0.87 19.26
N LEU A 23 2.54 -1.80 18.32
CA LEU A 23 1.76 -1.57 17.10
C LEU A 23 0.31 -1.21 17.41
N ARG A 24 -0.33 -1.87 18.38
CA ARG A 24 -1.67 -1.51 18.84
C ARG A 24 -1.74 -0.07 19.37
N ALA A 25 -0.71 0.35 20.10
CA ALA A 25 -0.65 1.73 20.59
C ALA A 25 -0.54 2.75 19.44
N VAL A 26 0.16 2.41 18.35
CA VAL A 26 0.31 3.27 17.18
C VAL A 26 -0.99 3.40 16.39
N VAL A 27 -1.63 2.28 16.01
CA VAL A 27 -2.74 2.30 15.05
C VAL A 27 -4.12 2.18 15.67
N GLY A 28 -4.20 1.77 16.93
CA GLY A 28 -5.43 1.38 17.62
C GLY A 28 -5.70 -0.14 17.54
N PRO A 29 -6.31 -0.72 18.58
CA PRO A 29 -6.46 -2.18 18.71
C PRO A 29 -7.25 -2.82 17.57
N GLN A 30 -8.24 -2.15 17.03
CA GLN A 30 -9.09 -2.65 15.94
C GLN A 30 -8.35 -2.69 14.58
N TRP A 31 -7.17 -2.08 14.47
CA TRP A 31 -6.40 -1.96 13.23
C TRP A 31 -5.13 -2.81 13.23
N LEU A 32 -4.94 -3.63 14.24
CA LEU A 32 -3.97 -4.72 14.26
C LEU A 32 -4.74 -6.06 14.26
N ILE A 33 -4.63 -6.80 13.18
CA ILE A 33 -5.19 -8.14 13.03
C ILE A 33 -4.08 -9.15 13.31
N ARG A 34 -4.24 -9.97 14.32
CA ARG A 34 -3.27 -11.00 14.71
C ARG A 34 -3.93 -12.33 15.07
N ASP A 35 -4.87 -12.28 16.00
CA ASP A 35 -5.45 -13.46 16.62
C ASP A 35 -6.74 -13.93 15.92
N ASN A 36 -7.12 -13.29 14.82
CA ASN A 36 -8.28 -13.64 14.02
C ASN A 36 -7.83 -14.31 12.72
N ALA A 37 -7.82 -15.63 12.71
CA ALA A 37 -7.40 -16.43 11.55
C ALA A 37 -8.27 -16.13 10.31
N GLU A 38 -9.57 -15.91 10.46
CA GLU A 38 -10.46 -15.59 9.35
C GLU A 38 -10.05 -14.28 8.67
N HIS A 39 -9.78 -13.23 9.46
CA HIS A 39 -9.33 -11.95 8.91
C HIS A 39 -7.91 -12.03 8.34
N LEU A 40 -6.99 -12.79 8.94
CA LEU A 40 -5.65 -13.00 8.38
C LEU A 40 -5.67 -13.81 7.09
N ASN A 41 -6.65 -14.68 6.90
CA ASN A 41 -6.81 -15.43 5.65
C ASN A 41 -7.03 -14.51 4.44
N SER A 42 -7.57 -13.31 4.62
CA SER A 42 -7.72 -12.33 3.54
C SER A 42 -6.39 -11.81 2.98
N TYR A 43 -5.30 -12.01 3.71
CA TYR A 43 -3.94 -11.67 3.28
C TYR A 43 -3.12 -12.85 2.78
N ARG A 44 -3.76 -14.01 2.56
CA ARG A 44 -3.14 -15.18 1.92
C ARG A 44 -3.36 -15.13 0.42
N ASP A 45 -2.51 -15.84 -0.32
CA ASP A 45 -2.68 -15.99 -1.76
C ASP A 45 -3.65 -17.13 -2.04
N SER A 46 -4.88 -16.78 -2.42
CA SER A 46 -5.94 -17.75 -2.77
C SER A 46 -5.65 -18.54 -4.05
N PHE A 47 -4.67 -18.12 -4.84
CA PHE A 47 -4.28 -18.76 -6.11
C PHE A 47 -2.97 -19.52 -6.02
N SER A 48 -2.36 -19.61 -4.83
CA SER A 48 -1.13 -20.36 -4.64
C SER A 48 -1.37 -21.86 -4.91
N PRO A 49 -0.61 -22.49 -5.82
CA PRO A 49 -0.69 -23.92 -6.06
C PRO A 49 0.04 -24.74 -4.99
N SER A 50 0.78 -24.10 -4.11
CA SER A 50 1.59 -24.71 -3.07
C SER A 50 0.95 -24.57 -1.68
N ASP A 51 1.71 -24.90 -0.65
CA ASP A 51 1.30 -24.72 0.75
C ASP A 51 0.84 -23.28 0.98
N ILE A 52 -0.41 -23.12 1.40
CA ILE A 52 -1.04 -21.82 1.69
C ILE A 52 -0.31 -21.08 2.85
N ASP A 53 0.41 -21.80 3.69
CA ASP A 53 1.17 -21.23 4.80
C ASP A 53 2.56 -20.73 4.39
N ALA A 54 3.05 -21.10 3.21
CA ALA A 54 4.37 -20.69 2.72
C ALA A 54 4.53 -19.15 2.66
N ASN A 55 3.43 -18.44 2.44
CA ASN A 55 3.38 -16.98 2.33
C ASN A 55 2.41 -16.35 3.35
N ALA A 56 2.11 -17.05 4.46
CA ALA A 56 1.17 -16.53 5.43
C ALA A 56 1.79 -15.42 6.30
N PRO A 57 1.07 -14.32 6.55
CA PRO A 57 1.52 -13.26 7.45
C PRO A 57 1.42 -13.68 8.92
N SER A 58 2.25 -13.08 9.77
CA SER A 58 2.12 -13.18 11.23
C SER A 58 1.06 -12.26 11.81
N ALA A 59 0.84 -11.12 11.18
CA ALA A 59 -0.16 -10.11 11.52
C ALA A 59 -0.39 -9.17 10.33
N ALA A 60 -1.41 -8.34 10.42
CA ALA A 60 -1.63 -7.22 9.53
C ALA A 60 -1.92 -5.95 10.33
N VAL A 61 -1.36 -4.83 9.90
CA VAL A 61 -1.51 -3.53 10.54
C VAL A 61 -1.96 -2.47 9.53
N ALA A 62 -2.98 -1.68 9.89
CA ALA A 62 -3.56 -0.70 8.99
C ALA A 62 -3.43 0.74 9.57
N PRO A 63 -2.38 1.50 9.20
CA PRO A 63 -2.23 2.90 9.56
C PRO A 63 -3.23 3.79 8.80
N LYS A 64 -3.55 4.96 9.38
CA LYS A 64 -4.49 5.92 8.76
C LYS A 64 -3.80 7.13 8.11
N ASP A 65 -2.52 7.34 8.41
CA ASP A 65 -1.75 8.50 7.97
C ASP A 65 -0.24 8.23 8.00
N VAL A 66 0.54 9.16 7.47
CA VAL A 66 2.01 9.09 7.43
C VAL A 66 2.63 8.93 8.81
N THR A 67 2.10 9.61 9.82
CA THR A 67 2.63 9.53 11.19
C THR A 67 2.48 8.11 11.75
N GLN A 68 1.34 7.45 11.51
CA GLN A 68 1.16 6.06 11.91
C GLN A 68 2.04 5.10 11.09
N VAL A 69 2.26 5.36 9.80
CA VAL A 69 3.22 4.59 8.99
C VAL A 69 4.62 4.68 9.59
N GLN A 70 5.08 5.88 9.93
CA GLN A 70 6.37 6.10 10.59
C GLN A 70 6.46 5.36 11.94
N GLY A 71 5.40 5.39 12.74
CA GLY A 71 5.32 4.65 14.00
C GLY A 71 5.41 3.13 13.80
N VAL A 72 4.72 2.58 12.80
CA VAL A 72 4.81 1.16 12.46
C VAL A 72 6.23 0.78 12.02
N LEU A 73 6.88 1.61 11.19
CA LEU A 73 8.26 1.40 10.76
C LEU A 73 9.24 1.44 11.94
N ALA A 74 9.04 2.35 12.90
CA ALA A 74 9.88 2.43 14.09
C ALA A 74 9.82 1.13 14.91
N VAL A 75 8.62 0.62 15.18
CA VAL A 75 8.42 -0.66 15.88
C VAL A 75 9.03 -1.82 15.08
N ALA A 76 8.75 -1.90 13.79
CA ALA A 76 9.28 -2.96 12.94
C ALA A 76 10.82 -2.99 12.94
N ARG A 77 11.47 -1.84 12.89
CA ARG A 77 12.94 -1.72 12.98
C ARG A 77 13.48 -2.14 14.35
N GLN A 78 12.83 -1.69 15.43
CA GLN A 78 13.23 -2.02 16.81
C GLN A 78 13.26 -3.53 17.03
N TYR A 79 12.24 -4.24 16.55
CA TYR A 79 12.10 -5.69 16.70
C TYR A 79 12.64 -6.48 15.52
N ARG A 80 13.18 -5.83 14.47
CA ARG A 80 13.67 -6.45 13.22
C ARG A 80 12.61 -7.31 12.52
N ILE A 81 11.38 -6.88 12.55
CA ILE A 81 10.25 -7.59 11.92
C ILE A 81 10.12 -7.11 10.48
N PRO A 82 10.13 -8.02 9.48
CA PRO A 82 9.93 -7.63 8.10
C PRO A 82 8.49 -7.21 7.85
N LEU A 83 8.32 -6.14 7.06
CA LEU A 83 7.02 -5.64 6.61
C LEU A 83 6.78 -6.01 5.14
N TRP A 84 5.51 -6.24 4.82
CA TRP A 84 5.03 -6.40 3.45
C TRP A 84 3.94 -5.36 3.19
N THR A 85 4.24 -4.37 2.37
CA THR A 85 3.33 -3.24 2.13
C THR A 85 2.37 -3.56 0.99
N VAL A 86 1.08 -3.28 1.22
CA VAL A 86 0.03 -3.38 0.21
C VAL A 86 -0.82 -2.10 0.18
N SER A 87 -1.26 -1.71 -1.00
CA SER A 87 -2.25 -0.65 -1.20
C SER A 87 -3.65 -1.17 -0.87
N THR A 88 -4.35 -1.79 -1.83
CA THR A 88 -5.64 -2.44 -1.62
C THR A 88 -5.52 -3.98 -1.50
N GLY A 89 -4.34 -4.55 -1.73
CA GLY A 89 -4.10 -5.98 -1.67
C GLY A 89 -4.82 -6.82 -2.73
N ARG A 90 -5.15 -6.22 -3.88
CA ARG A 90 -5.95 -6.85 -4.95
C ARG A 90 -5.12 -7.27 -6.16
N ASN A 91 -3.88 -7.67 -5.94
CA ASN A 91 -2.98 -8.14 -7.01
C ASN A 91 -3.26 -9.61 -7.36
N TYR A 92 -4.48 -9.89 -7.79
CA TYR A 92 -4.96 -11.25 -8.05
C TYR A 92 -4.17 -11.95 -9.16
N GLY A 93 -3.80 -13.21 -8.92
CA GLY A 93 -2.95 -14.01 -9.81
C GLY A 93 -1.44 -13.73 -9.65
N TYR A 94 -1.06 -12.72 -8.87
CA TYR A 94 0.33 -12.32 -8.64
C TYR A 94 0.69 -12.28 -7.14
N GLY A 95 0.01 -13.06 -6.32
CA GLY A 95 0.24 -13.16 -4.88
C GLY A 95 -0.76 -12.40 -4.01
N GLY A 96 -1.65 -11.60 -4.57
CA GLY A 96 -2.66 -10.85 -3.83
C GLY A 96 -2.05 -9.92 -2.78
N ALA A 97 -2.46 -10.08 -1.53
CA ALA A 97 -1.89 -9.35 -0.39
C ALA A 97 -0.84 -10.16 0.39
N ALA A 98 -0.56 -11.41 -0.05
CA ALA A 98 0.33 -12.30 0.67
C ALA A 98 1.79 -11.84 0.62
N PRO A 99 2.50 -11.87 1.75
CA PRO A 99 3.92 -11.54 1.76
C PRO A 99 4.75 -12.58 0.99
N ARG A 100 5.90 -12.16 0.47
CA ARG A 100 6.84 -13.06 -0.20
C ARG A 100 7.55 -14.03 0.76
N LYS A 101 7.52 -13.72 2.06
CA LYS A 101 8.13 -14.52 3.12
C LYS A 101 7.12 -14.68 4.25
N ALA A 102 6.92 -15.92 4.67
CA ALA A 102 6.04 -16.21 5.82
C ALA A 102 6.50 -15.45 7.08
N GLY A 103 5.54 -15.04 7.88
CA GLY A 103 5.79 -14.35 9.13
C GLY A 103 6.01 -12.83 9.01
N CYS A 104 6.06 -12.26 7.80
CA CYS A 104 6.03 -10.79 7.67
C CYS A 104 4.75 -10.21 8.27
N ILE A 105 4.81 -8.99 8.79
CA ILE A 105 3.60 -8.19 9.08
C ILE A 105 3.17 -7.48 7.81
N VAL A 106 1.90 -7.63 7.43
CA VAL A 106 1.34 -6.87 6.30
C VAL A 106 1.05 -5.44 6.76
N LEU A 107 1.66 -4.47 6.09
CA LEU A 107 1.35 -3.05 6.22
C LEU A 107 0.26 -2.71 5.19
N ASP A 108 -0.98 -2.67 5.64
CA ASP A 108 -2.15 -2.47 4.79
C ASP A 108 -2.56 -0.99 4.79
N LEU A 109 -2.35 -0.33 3.66
CA LEU A 109 -2.59 1.11 3.52
C LEU A 109 -4.06 1.47 3.19
N LYS A 110 -4.98 0.52 3.25
CA LYS A 110 -6.41 0.70 2.87
C LYS A 110 -7.13 1.84 3.57
N ARG A 111 -6.70 2.23 4.78
CA ARG A 111 -7.30 3.35 5.53
C ARG A 111 -6.89 4.72 5.03
N MET A 112 -5.80 4.79 4.30
CA MET A 112 -5.33 6.01 3.63
C MET A 112 -6.00 6.06 2.25
N ASN A 113 -7.29 6.41 2.22
CA ASN A 113 -8.15 6.31 1.03
C ASN A 113 -8.79 7.64 0.62
N ARG A 114 -8.16 8.75 0.94
CA ARG A 114 -8.66 10.06 0.51
C ARG A 114 -8.24 10.36 -0.92
N ILE A 115 -9.18 10.89 -1.71
CA ILE A 115 -8.90 11.57 -2.96
C ILE A 115 -8.64 13.04 -2.59
N ILE A 116 -7.38 13.46 -2.62
CA ILE A 116 -6.93 14.75 -2.09
C ILE A 116 -7.27 15.88 -3.05
N GLU A 117 -6.98 15.67 -4.34
CA GLU A 117 -7.21 16.64 -5.38
C GLU A 117 -7.55 15.93 -6.70
N VAL A 118 -8.44 16.51 -7.48
CA VAL A 118 -8.62 16.20 -8.90
C VAL A 118 -8.63 17.52 -9.66
N ASN A 119 -7.76 17.64 -10.65
CA ASN A 119 -7.68 18.81 -11.50
C ASN A 119 -8.11 18.44 -12.93
N GLU A 120 -9.34 18.81 -13.30
CA GLU A 120 -9.90 18.47 -14.60
C GLU A 120 -9.15 19.15 -15.75
N LYS A 121 -8.72 20.41 -15.57
CA LYS A 121 -8.01 21.17 -16.60
C LYS A 121 -6.66 20.54 -16.97
N HIS A 122 -5.94 20.02 -15.99
CA HIS A 122 -4.61 19.42 -16.17
C HIS A 122 -4.67 17.89 -16.17
N ALA A 123 -5.85 17.30 -16.02
CA ALA A 123 -6.12 15.86 -16.07
C ALA A 123 -5.24 15.03 -15.11
N PHE A 124 -5.11 15.47 -13.85
CA PHE A 124 -4.42 14.70 -12.83
C PHE A 124 -5.28 14.50 -11.56
N ALA A 125 -4.96 13.49 -10.78
CA ALA A 125 -5.49 13.26 -9.45
C ALA A 125 -4.36 13.02 -8.44
N VAL A 126 -4.53 13.54 -7.22
CA VAL A 126 -3.69 13.24 -6.07
C VAL A 126 -4.50 12.36 -5.13
N VAL A 127 -4.02 11.14 -4.90
CA VAL A 127 -4.75 10.13 -4.14
C VAL A 127 -3.87 9.49 -3.08
N GLU A 128 -4.46 9.08 -1.98
CA GLU A 128 -3.80 8.23 -0.99
C GLU A 128 -3.71 6.77 -1.49
N PRO A 129 -2.76 5.97 -0.96
CA PRO A 129 -2.46 4.65 -1.49
C PRO A 129 -3.60 3.62 -1.38
N GLY A 130 -4.56 3.83 -0.50
CA GLY A 130 -5.73 2.95 -0.35
C GLY A 130 -6.88 3.23 -1.33
N VAL A 131 -6.77 4.26 -2.18
CA VAL A 131 -7.81 4.59 -3.17
C VAL A 131 -7.80 3.57 -4.30
N SER A 132 -8.96 2.97 -4.57
CA SER A 132 -9.17 2.09 -5.72
C SER A 132 -9.58 2.87 -6.98
N PHE A 133 -9.39 2.26 -8.16
CA PHE A 133 -9.91 2.81 -9.41
C PHE A 133 -11.43 3.01 -9.37
N GLN A 134 -12.16 2.09 -8.72
CA GLN A 134 -13.61 2.21 -8.55
C GLN A 134 -14.01 3.45 -7.74
N GLU A 135 -13.32 3.71 -6.63
CA GLU A 135 -13.59 4.89 -5.79
C GLU A 135 -13.26 6.18 -6.54
N LEU A 136 -12.16 6.21 -7.27
CA LEU A 136 -11.80 7.36 -8.11
C LEU A 136 -12.86 7.58 -9.20
N TYR A 137 -13.28 6.54 -9.91
CA TYR A 137 -14.34 6.63 -10.91
C TYR A 137 -15.64 7.19 -10.32
N GLN A 138 -16.09 6.65 -9.19
CA GLN A 138 -17.30 7.13 -8.52
C GLN A 138 -17.19 8.57 -8.05
N TYR A 139 -16.00 8.98 -7.61
CA TYR A 139 -15.74 10.38 -7.25
C TYR A 139 -15.92 11.31 -8.45
N LEU A 140 -15.35 10.97 -9.59
CA LEU A 140 -15.47 11.73 -10.84
C LEU A 140 -16.93 11.84 -11.27
N GLN A 141 -17.66 10.74 -11.27
CA GLN A 141 -19.07 10.69 -11.65
C GLN A 141 -19.96 11.58 -10.73
N ARG A 142 -19.79 11.48 -9.42
CA ARG A 142 -20.57 12.28 -8.45
C ARG A 142 -20.33 13.77 -8.57
N ARG A 143 -19.22 14.20 -9.15
CA ARG A 143 -18.86 15.61 -9.35
C ARG A 143 -18.99 16.11 -10.78
N ASP A 144 -19.52 15.28 -11.67
CA ASP A 144 -19.66 15.55 -13.10
C ASP A 144 -18.34 15.97 -13.78
N ILE A 145 -17.21 15.45 -13.26
CA ILE A 145 -15.88 15.69 -13.83
C ILE A 145 -15.73 14.80 -15.07
N LYS A 146 -15.35 15.40 -16.20
CA LYS A 146 -15.29 14.74 -17.50
C LYS A 146 -13.94 14.05 -17.77
N LEU A 147 -13.36 13.47 -16.72
CA LEU A 147 -12.16 12.64 -16.80
C LEU A 147 -12.53 11.17 -16.64
N TRP A 148 -11.68 10.34 -17.16
CA TRP A 148 -11.86 8.88 -17.14
C TRP A 148 -10.59 8.20 -16.60
N PRO A 149 -10.67 7.40 -15.53
CA PRO A 149 -9.55 6.58 -15.13
C PRO A 149 -9.44 5.37 -16.07
N ASP A 150 -8.22 4.97 -16.41
CA ASP A 150 -7.94 3.71 -17.10
C ASP A 150 -7.61 2.63 -16.08
N PRO A 151 -8.57 1.81 -15.64
CA PRO A 151 -8.32 0.81 -14.61
C PRO A 151 -7.65 -0.43 -15.18
N SER A 152 -6.85 -1.09 -14.36
CA SER A 152 -6.62 -2.51 -14.56
C SER A 152 -7.88 -3.30 -14.15
N ALA A 153 -8.02 -4.50 -14.64
CA ALA A 153 -9.04 -5.41 -14.14
C ALA A 153 -8.49 -6.20 -12.93
N PRO A 154 -9.16 -6.22 -11.77
CA PRO A 154 -10.44 -5.59 -11.46
C PRO A 154 -10.31 -4.13 -11.00
N ALA A 155 -11.38 -3.34 -11.14
CA ALA A 155 -11.43 -1.93 -10.74
C ALA A 155 -11.24 -1.69 -9.22
N TRP A 156 -11.27 -2.73 -8.40
CA TRP A 156 -10.97 -2.69 -6.96
C TRP A 156 -9.45 -2.61 -6.68
N GLY A 157 -8.62 -2.78 -7.69
CA GLY A 157 -7.19 -2.55 -7.60
C GLY A 157 -6.91 -1.11 -7.16
N GLY A 158 -5.86 -0.92 -6.35
CA GLY A 158 -5.44 0.39 -5.90
C GLY A 158 -4.74 1.16 -7.02
N VAL A 159 -5.06 2.44 -7.16
CA VAL A 159 -4.41 3.31 -8.15
C VAL A 159 -2.89 3.32 -7.94
N VAL A 160 -2.46 3.58 -6.71
CA VAL A 160 -1.03 3.65 -6.36
C VAL A 160 -0.35 2.28 -6.47
N GLY A 161 -0.96 1.22 -5.90
CA GLY A 161 -0.38 -0.12 -5.93
C GLY A 161 -0.23 -0.66 -7.34
N ASN A 162 -1.24 -0.48 -8.19
CA ASN A 162 -1.18 -0.90 -9.58
C ASN A 162 -0.11 -0.12 -10.37
N THR A 163 -0.01 1.19 -10.15
CA THR A 163 1.01 2.03 -10.79
C THR A 163 2.42 1.60 -10.37
N ALA A 164 2.64 1.34 -9.08
CA ALA A 164 3.94 0.88 -8.56
C ALA A 164 4.33 -0.51 -9.10
N ASP A 165 3.36 -1.40 -9.27
CA ASP A 165 3.56 -2.74 -9.85
C ASP A 165 3.64 -2.75 -11.39
N ARG A 166 3.69 -1.59 -12.03
CA ARG A 166 3.66 -1.43 -13.49
C ARG A 166 2.45 -2.09 -14.13
N GLY A 167 1.30 -1.95 -13.49
CA GLY A 167 0.04 -2.44 -14.01
C GLY A 167 -0.34 -1.76 -15.32
N VAL A 168 -1.18 -2.46 -16.09
CA VAL A 168 -1.60 -2.01 -17.42
C VAL A 168 -3.12 -1.91 -17.50
N GLY A 169 -3.60 -0.96 -18.30
CA GLY A 169 -4.96 -0.89 -18.82
C GLY A 169 -4.99 -1.23 -20.31
N TYR A 170 -6.16 -1.11 -20.91
CA TYR A 170 -6.39 -1.51 -22.29
C TYR A 170 -6.72 -0.34 -23.22
N THR A 171 -6.45 0.89 -22.77
CA THR A 171 -6.53 2.09 -23.59
C THR A 171 -5.16 2.42 -24.19
N PRO A 172 -5.05 3.40 -25.11
CA PRO A 172 -3.76 3.88 -25.61
C PRO A 172 -2.84 4.46 -24.51
N TYR A 173 -3.40 4.77 -23.33
CA TYR A 173 -2.68 5.31 -22.17
C TYR A 173 -2.47 4.26 -21.08
N GLY A 174 -2.60 2.98 -21.41
CA GLY A 174 -2.68 1.88 -20.50
C GLY A 174 -1.41 1.49 -19.77
N GLU A 175 -0.29 2.17 -19.98
CA GLU A 175 0.91 1.97 -19.17
C GLU A 175 0.90 2.91 -17.96
N HIS A 176 0.30 2.45 -16.86
CA HIS A 176 0.00 3.29 -15.70
C HIS A 176 1.24 3.90 -15.03
N PHE A 177 2.36 3.18 -15.07
CA PHE A 177 3.61 3.67 -14.49
C PHE A 177 4.14 4.93 -15.18
N THR A 178 3.90 5.09 -16.48
CA THR A 178 4.40 6.23 -17.26
C THR A 178 3.61 7.52 -17.03
N VAL A 179 2.39 7.42 -16.49
CA VAL A 179 1.55 8.58 -16.20
C VAL A 179 1.68 9.11 -14.77
N GLN A 180 2.55 8.50 -13.97
CA GLN A 180 2.84 8.96 -12.63
C GLN A 180 3.56 10.31 -12.66
N CYS A 181 3.04 11.30 -11.92
CA CYS A 181 3.60 12.65 -11.84
C CYS A 181 4.57 12.84 -10.66
N GLY A 182 4.37 12.09 -9.59
CA GLY A 182 5.18 12.12 -8.38
C GLY A 182 4.49 11.41 -7.24
N MET A 183 5.19 11.23 -6.14
CA MET A 183 4.65 10.62 -4.94
C MET A 183 5.34 11.12 -3.68
N GLN A 184 4.66 11.01 -2.56
CA GLN A 184 5.27 11.06 -1.24
C GLN A 184 5.64 9.63 -0.81
N VAL A 185 6.86 9.43 -0.37
CA VAL A 185 7.39 8.13 0.04
C VAL A 185 7.89 8.19 1.48
N VAL A 186 7.47 7.22 2.29
CA VAL A 186 8.06 6.99 3.61
C VAL A 186 9.13 5.92 3.48
N LEU A 187 10.38 6.29 3.71
CA LEU A 187 11.51 5.37 3.61
C LEU A 187 11.59 4.44 4.82
N ALA A 188 12.38 3.38 4.71
CA ALA A 188 12.53 2.38 5.75
C ALA A 188 13.07 2.94 7.09
N ASP A 189 13.79 4.04 7.06
CA ASP A 189 14.25 4.75 8.26
C ASP A 189 13.18 5.65 8.91
N GLY A 190 12.02 5.79 8.26
CA GLY A 190 10.92 6.64 8.67
C GLY A 190 10.99 8.07 8.13
N SER A 191 12.02 8.43 7.36
CA SER A 191 12.08 9.72 6.68
C SER A 191 11.03 9.80 5.57
N VAL A 192 10.57 11.01 5.26
CA VAL A 192 9.58 11.27 4.22
C VAL A 192 10.23 12.07 3.11
N ILE A 193 10.09 11.60 1.88
CA ILE A 193 10.57 12.30 0.70
C ILE A 193 9.42 12.57 -0.28
N GLU A 194 9.59 13.59 -1.10
CA GLU A 194 8.75 13.88 -2.25
C GLU A 194 9.52 13.58 -3.53
N THR A 195 8.87 12.93 -4.48
CA THR A 195 9.49 12.61 -5.77
C THR A 195 9.00 13.53 -6.88
N GLY A 196 9.64 13.48 -8.04
CA GLY A 196 9.28 14.31 -9.17
C GLY A 196 9.52 15.80 -8.91
N MET A 197 8.64 16.63 -9.45
CA MET A 197 8.67 18.07 -9.21
C MET A 197 8.28 18.43 -7.76
N GLY A 198 7.72 17.51 -6.99
CA GLY A 198 7.48 17.64 -5.57
C GLY A 198 8.75 17.81 -4.74
N ALA A 199 9.89 17.31 -5.23
CA ALA A 199 11.20 17.51 -4.62
C ALA A 199 11.66 18.98 -4.63
N THR A 200 11.05 19.83 -5.46
CA THR A 200 11.26 21.28 -5.44
C THR A 200 10.24 21.93 -4.51
N ALA A 201 10.71 22.46 -3.40
CA ALA A 201 9.91 22.88 -2.24
C ALA A 201 8.78 23.90 -2.49
N SER A 202 8.65 24.50 -3.66
CA SER A 202 7.64 25.51 -3.97
C SER A 202 6.99 25.37 -5.36
N SER A 203 7.10 24.22 -6.00
CA SER A 203 6.57 24.06 -7.35
C SER A 203 5.05 23.87 -7.36
N ALA A 204 4.31 24.86 -7.84
CA ALA A 204 2.89 24.71 -8.14
C ALA A 204 2.64 23.68 -9.28
N ALA A 205 3.66 23.35 -10.05
CA ALA A 205 3.60 22.45 -11.18
C ALA A 205 3.87 20.97 -10.81
N LYS A 206 4.17 20.69 -9.54
CA LYS A 206 4.59 19.34 -9.09
C LYS A 206 3.65 18.21 -9.53
N ASN A 207 2.37 18.49 -9.67
CA ASN A 207 1.35 17.50 -9.96
C ASN A 207 0.99 17.40 -11.45
N ILE A 208 1.59 18.20 -12.33
CA ILE A 208 1.24 18.21 -13.76
C ILE A 208 2.32 17.65 -14.68
N TYR A 209 3.51 17.38 -14.16
CA TYR A 209 4.58 16.79 -14.93
C TYR A 209 4.52 15.28 -14.90
N LYS A 210 4.29 14.66 -16.05
CA LYS A 210 4.43 13.22 -16.24
C LYS A 210 5.88 12.78 -16.02
N TYR A 211 6.07 11.48 -15.74
CA TYR A 211 7.38 10.89 -15.48
C TYR A 211 8.11 11.53 -14.28
N GLY A 212 7.32 12.08 -13.35
CA GLY A 212 7.83 12.76 -12.16
C GLY A 212 8.42 11.81 -11.12
N ARG A 213 9.18 10.79 -11.55
CA ARG A 213 9.82 9.81 -10.66
C ARG A 213 10.94 10.41 -9.84
N GLY A 214 11.18 11.69 -10.04
CA GLY A 214 12.09 12.53 -9.33
C GLY A 214 13.47 12.03 -9.31
N PRO A 215 14.48 12.71 -8.80
CA PRO A 215 15.82 12.29 -9.06
C PRO A 215 16.03 10.86 -8.54
N TRP A 216 15.90 9.87 -9.44
CA TRP A 216 16.42 8.51 -9.21
C TRP A 216 15.73 7.65 -8.13
N VAL A 217 14.42 7.65 -8.10
CA VAL A 217 13.67 6.66 -7.29
C VAL A 217 13.61 5.26 -7.90
N ASP A 218 14.23 5.04 -9.04
CA ASP A 218 14.31 3.72 -9.69
C ASP A 218 15.24 2.75 -8.92
N GLY A 219 15.30 2.83 -7.64
CA GLY A 219 16.14 1.96 -6.83
C GLY A 219 15.84 2.04 -5.35
N ILE A 220 14.75 2.70 -4.98
CA ILE A 220 14.29 2.77 -3.59
C ILE A 220 13.25 1.69 -3.32
#